data_99362acee029da76b1d2dbf524add17e
#
_entry.id   99362acee029da76b1d2dbf524add17e
#
_cell.length_a   1.000
_cell.length_b   1.000
_cell.length_c   1.000
_cell.angle_alpha   90.00
_cell.angle_beta   90.00
_cell.angle_gamma   90.00
#
_symmetry.space_group_name_H-M   'P 1'
#
loop_
_entity.id
_entity.type
_entity.pdbx_description
1 polymer ?
#
loop_
_entity_poly.entity_id
_entity_poly.type
_entity_poly.pdbx_seq_one_letter_code
_entity_poly.pdbx_strand_id
1 'polypeptide(L)'
;MEEENKKIGTLIKTFGGKRISANGDKYDVIVVWYRDENGKKQVIYYDRPKVPYYIIKDKTSIEAKYPPLYIDKNKVDRFESYSDCLFHDISLKLDCYGFYDSVLSRKGDNSYEMKNMFRHPWLYNADMDLQDRAIANFYKEFKPDKGYKLHKGYLDIEVDLAPNGLKPDKNGNVGYMGFPDEDEAPCPVNIVTLIDEKTMISYSYIVRNPLNTSLINFEKNVEKYVKLVKEKIKNEDSTDLSQIVVRFFNDECSAIEALFDQIHKCDFDFLSSWNQCYDV
;
A
#
# COMPACT_ATOMS: atom_id res chain seq x y z
N MET A 1 -9.96 7.02 -32.53
CA MET A 1 -11.22 6.22 -32.51
C MET A 1 -11.27 5.13 -31.45
N GLU A 2 -10.14 4.71 -30.83
CA GLU A 2 -10.17 3.68 -29.76
C GLU A 2 -10.47 4.21 -28.35
N GLU A 3 -10.33 5.51 -28.10
CA GLU A 3 -10.58 6.08 -26.77
C GLU A 3 -12.05 6.34 -26.42
N GLU A 4 -12.93 6.44 -27.40
CA GLU A 4 -14.34 6.79 -27.19
C GLU A 4 -15.16 5.68 -26.52
N ASN A 5 -14.75 4.43 -26.59
CA ASN A 5 -15.47 3.27 -26.05
C ASN A 5 -14.95 2.75 -24.70
N LYS A 6 -13.94 3.42 -24.09
CA LYS A 6 -13.42 2.97 -22.80
C LYS A 6 -14.34 3.36 -21.66
N LYS A 7 -14.51 2.45 -20.69
CA LYS A 7 -15.18 2.72 -19.43
C LYS A 7 -14.45 3.81 -18.65
N ILE A 8 -15.14 4.56 -17.83
CA ILE A 8 -14.51 5.50 -16.91
C ILE A 8 -14.10 4.74 -15.64
N GLY A 9 -12.83 4.90 -15.24
CA GLY A 9 -12.34 4.30 -14.03
C GLY A 9 -11.03 4.92 -13.58
N THR A 10 -10.98 5.38 -12.33
CA THR A 10 -9.76 5.95 -11.74
C THR A 10 -9.10 4.92 -10.86
N LEU A 11 -7.90 4.50 -11.25
CA LEU A 11 -7.09 3.55 -10.49
C LEU A 11 -6.74 4.14 -9.11
N ILE A 12 -6.93 3.34 -8.06
CA ILE A 12 -6.52 3.67 -6.70
C ILE A 12 -5.22 2.95 -6.38
N LYS A 13 -5.22 1.61 -6.46
CA LYS A 13 -4.10 0.78 -6.02
C LYS A 13 -4.11 -0.57 -6.73
N THR A 14 -2.93 -1.13 -6.93
CA THR A 14 -2.74 -2.54 -7.27
C THR A 14 -2.08 -3.26 -6.10
N PHE A 15 -2.40 -4.53 -5.95
CA PHE A 15 -1.82 -5.39 -4.93
C PHE A 15 -1.57 -6.77 -5.53
N GLY A 16 -0.34 -7.28 -5.36
CA GLY A 16 0.05 -8.64 -5.72
C GLY A 16 -0.01 -9.57 -4.52
N GLY A 17 -0.49 -10.79 -4.73
CA GLY A 17 -0.57 -11.79 -3.68
C GLY A 17 -0.58 -13.21 -4.22
N LYS A 18 -0.70 -14.17 -3.34
CA LYS A 18 -0.86 -15.59 -3.65
C LYS A 18 -2.22 -16.09 -3.16
N ARG A 19 -2.88 -16.88 -3.99
CA ARG A 19 -4.05 -17.68 -3.60
C ARG A 19 -3.72 -19.16 -3.63
N ILE A 20 -4.51 -19.93 -2.89
CA ILE A 20 -4.43 -21.39 -2.87
C ILE A 20 -5.66 -21.93 -3.59
N SER A 21 -5.43 -22.79 -4.59
CA SER A 21 -6.48 -23.51 -5.29
C SER A 21 -7.13 -24.56 -4.39
N ALA A 22 -8.26 -25.11 -4.81
CA ALA A 22 -8.89 -26.24 -4.12
C ALA A 22 -7.98 -27.48 -4.00
N ASN A 23 -7.01 -27.62 -4.90
CA ASN A 23 -6.03 -28.71 -4.90
C ASN A 23 -4.78 -28.40 -4.06
N GLY A 24 -4.70 -27.25 -3.41
CA GLY A 24 -3.56 -26.83 -2.60
C GLY A 24 -2.46 -26.08 -3.36
N ASP A 25 -2.57 -25.91 -4.68
CA ASP A 25 -1.59 -25.19 -5.49
C ASP A 25 -1.63 -23.68 -5.21
N LYS A 26 -0.46 -23.08 -5.04
CA LYS A 26 -0.32 -21.63 -4.89
C LYS A 26 -0.18 -20.98 -6.27
N TYR A 27 -0.96 -19.94 -6.51
CA TYR A 27 -0.90 -19.16 -7.75
C TYR A 27 -0.97 -17.67 -7.50
N ASP A 28 -0.45 -16.89 -8.46
CA ASP A 28 -0.46 -15.43 -8.36
C ASP A 28 -1.86 -14.86 -8.57
N VAL A 29 -2.17 -13.82 -7.81
CA VAL A 29 -3.34 -12.98 -8.02
C VAL A 29 -2.92 -11.52 -7.97
N ILE A 30 -3.43 -10.72 -8.91
CA ILE A 30 -3.30 -9.26 -8.86
C ILE A 30 -4.68 -8.69 -8.64
N VAL A 31 -4.79 -7.84 -7.63
CA VAL A 31 -6.02 -7.14 -7.28
C VAL A 31 -5.85 -5.68 -7.69
N VAL A 32 -6.79 -5.16 -8.46
CA VAL A 32 -6.82 -3.76 -8.89
C VAL A 32 -8.04 -3.08 -8.28
N TRP A 33 -7.79 -2.10 -7.43
CA TRP A 33 -8.81 -1.25 -6.84
C TRP A 33 -8.95 0.03 -7.66
N TYR A 34 -10.18 0.39 -7.98
CA TYR A 34 -10.47 1.60 -8.74
C TYR A 34 -11.81 2.22 -8.33
N ARG A 35 -12.04 3.48 -8.70
CA ARG A 35 -13.35 4.13 -8.64
C ARG A 35 -13.98 4.12 -10.02
N ASP A 36 -15.24 3.73 -10.09
CA ASP A 36 -16.03 3.80 -11.32
C ASP A 36 -16.55 5.24 -11.59
N GLU A 37 -17.28 5.42 -12.67
CA GLU A 37 -17.86 6.71 -13.08
C GLU A 37 -18.79 7.37 -12.04
N ASN A 38 -19.33 6.58 -11.12
CA ASN A 38 -20.17 7.05 -10.02
C ASN A 38 -19.38 7.30 -8.73
N GLY A 39 -18.05 7.20 -8.78
CA GLY A 39 -17.16 7.34 -7.64
C GLY A 39 -17.21 6.16 -6.66
N LYS A 40 -17.83 5.02 -7.00
CA LYS A 40 -17.93 3.84 -6.16
C LYS A 40 -16.67 3.01 -6.30
N LYS A 41 -16.11 2.53 -5.16
CA LYS A 41 -14.98 1.59 -5.16
C LYS A 41 -15.37 0.26 -5.77
N GLN A 42 -14.54 -0.20 -6.69
CA GLN A 42 -14.65 -1.46 -7.40
C GLN A 42 -13.34 -2.21 -7.32
N VAL A 43 -13.41 -3.51 -7.57
CA VAL A 43 -12.24 -4.38 -7.56
C VAL A 43 -12.25 -5.31 -8.76
N ILE A 44 -11.08 -5.46 -9.40
CA ILE A 44 -10.85 -6.45 -10.45
C ILE A 44 -9.81 -7.44 -9.93
N TYR A 45 -10.06 -8.73 -10.11
CA TYR A 45 -9.14 -9.80 -9.81
C TYR A 45 -8.58 -10.39 -11.11
N TYR A 46 -7.26 -10.38 -11.23
CA TYR A 46 -6.54 -11.12 -12.26
C TYR A 46 -5.95 -12.39 -11.63
N ASP A 47 -6.73 -13.48 -11.64
CA ASP A 47 -6.30 -14.78 -11.13
C ASP A 47 -5.39 -15.46 -12.15
N ARG A 48 -4.22 -15.96 -11.72
CA ARG A 48 -3.20 -16.57 -12.57
C ARG A 48 -2.93 -15.77 -13.84
N PRO A 49 -2.48 -14.52 -13.72
CA PRO A 49 -2.31 -13.64 -14.88
C PRO A 49 -1.35 -14.28 -15.88
N LYS A 50 -1.72 -14.24 -17.16
CA LYS A 50 -0.84 -14.65 -18.23
C LYS A 50 0.13 -13.55 -18.57
N VAL A 51 1.40 -13.93 -18.73
CA VAL A 51 2.52 -13.06 -19.03
C VAL A 51 2.97 -13.30 -20.46
N PRO A 52 2.73 -12.37 -21.39
CA PRO A 52 3.33 -12.45 -22.70
C PRO A 52 4.80 -12.08 -22.64
N TYR A 53 5.63 -12.89 -23.29
CA TYR A 53 7.06 -12.64 -23.45
C TYR A 53 7.49 -12.96 -24.88
N TYR A 54 8.69 -12.50 -25.25
CA TYR A 54 9.17 -12.65 -26.62
C TYR A 54 10.60 -13.18 -26.58
N ILE A 55 10.91 -14.06 -27.55
CA ILE A 55 12.26 -14.59 -27.74
C ILE A 55 12.72 -14.28 -29.15
N ILE A 56 13.97 -13.85 -29.28
CA ILE A 56 14.57 -13.56 -30.59
C ILE A 56 14.63 -14.82 -31.46
N LYS A 57 14.24 -14.70 -32.73
CA LYS A 57 14.21 -15.82 -33.69
C LYS A 57 15.61 -16.27 -34.07
N ASP A 58 16.44 -15.31 -34.46
CA ASP A 58 17.82 -15.56 -34.87
C ASP A 58 18.79 -15.27 -33.73
N LYS A 59 19.18 -16.34 -33.02
CA LYS A 59 20.12 -16.28 -31.89
C LYS A 59 21.56 -15.93 -32.30
N THR A 60 21.84 -15.92 -33.60
CA THR A 60 23.16 -15.54 -34.16
C THR A 60 23.23 -14.09 -34.64
N SER A 61 22.11 -13.40 -34.64
CA SER A 61 21.99 -12.01 -35.07
C SER A 61 22.77 -11.04 -34.20
N ILE A 62 23.03 -9.84 -34.72
CA ILE A 62 23.70 -8.78 -33.98
C ILE A 62 22.86 -8.34 -32.77
N GLU A 63 21.55 -8.36 -32.91
CA GLU A 63 20.60 -8.02 -31.84
C GLU A 63 20.61 -9.07 -30.71
N ALA A 64 20.87 -10.34 -31.03
CA ALA A 64 21.02 -11.40 -30.04
C ALA A 64 22.29 -11.24 -29.23
N LYS A 65 23.36 -10.69 -29.82
CA LYS A 65 24.65 -10.42 -29.18
C LYS A 65 24.67 -9.11 -28.41
N TYR A 66 24.00 -8.10 -28.96
CA TYR A 66 23.88 -6.74 -28.39
C TYR A 66 22.41 -6.33 -28.36
N PRO A 67 21.63 -6.79 -27.35
CA PRO A 67 20.19 -6.60 -27.34
C PRO A 67 19.82 -5.11 -27.29
N PRO A 68 19.07 -4.62 -28.28
CA PRO A 68 18.59 -3.24 -28.28
C PRO A 68 17.45 -3.08 -27.26
N LEU A 69 17.20 -1.84 -26.83
CA LEU A 69 16.09 -1.53 -25.94
C LEU A 69 14.73 -1.87 -26.56
N TYR A 70 14.63 -1.74 -27.89
CA TYR A 70 13.44 -2.11 -28.67
C TYR A 70 13.84 -3.02 -29.80
N ILE A 71 13.07 -4.09 -30.00
CA ILE A 71 13.26 -5.03 -31.08
C ILE A 71 12.03 -5.05 -31.99
N ASP A 72 12.27 -5.20 -33.30
CA ASP A 72 11.19 -5.37 -34.27
C ASP A 72 10.40 -6.64 -33.99
N LYS A 73 9.07 -6.55 -33.95
CA LYS A 73 8.15 -7.68 -33.74
C LYS A 73 8.37 -8.82 -34.73
N ASN A 74 8.84 -8.53 -35.93
CA ASN A 74 9.16 -9.55 -36.95
C ASN A 74 10.40 -10.38 -36.61
N LYS A 75 11.27 -9.88 -35.72
CA LYS A 75 12.51 -10.56 -35.29
C LYS A 75 12.33 -11.41 -34.04
N VAL A 76 11.14 -11.44 -33.46
CA VAL A 76 10.84 -12.21 -32.23
C VAL A 76 9.65 -13.11 -32.43
N ASP A 77 9.63 -14.23 -31.68
CA ASP A 77 8.46 -15.06 -31.48
C ASP A 77 7.78 -14.67 -30.17
N ARG A 78 6.44 -14.60 -30.20
CA ARG A 78 5.62 -14.32 -29.04
C ARG A 78 5.20 -15.62 -28.38
N PHE A 79 5.40 -15.69 -27.08
CA PHE A 79 4.94 -16.75 -26.20
C PHE A 79 4.07 -16.15 -25.07
N GLU A 80 3.39 -17.01 -24.35
CA GLU A 80 2.58 -16.63 -23.21
C GLU A 80 2.60 -17.77 -22.19
N SER A 81 2.78 -17.42 -20.91
CA SER A 81 2.74 -18.38 -19.80
C SER A 81 1.98 -17.80 -18.63
N TYR A 82 1.43 -18.67 -17.78
CA TYR A 82 0.95 -18.22 -16.48
C TYR A 82 2.12 -17.71 -15.62
N SER A 83 1.88 -16.71 -14.79
CA SER A 83 2.92 -16.08 -13.98
C SER A 83 3.65 -17.06 -13.06
N ASP A 84 2.91 -17.98 -12.48
CA ASP A 84 3.44 -19.03 -11.59
C ASP A 84 4.25 -20.13 -12.34
N CYS A 85 4.09 -20.26 -13.66
CA CYS A 85 4.84 -21.18 -14.51
C CYS A 85 5.91 -20.47 -15.35
N LEU A 86 5.97 -19.15 -15.33
CA LEU A 86 6.76 -18.34 -16.27
C LEU A 86 8.23 -18.73 -16.28
N PHE A 87 8.85 -18.92 -15.11
CA PHE A 87 10.25 -19.29 -14.99
C PHE A 87 10.54 -20.64 -15.67
N HIS A 88 9.70 -21.64 -15.41
CA HIS A 88 9.80 -22.96 -16.01
C HIS A 88 9.67 -22.89 -17.54
N ASP A 89 8.64 -22.24 -18.05
CA ASP A 89 8.35 -22.18 -19.48
C ASP A 89 9.44 -21.44 -20.26
N ILE A 90 9.99 -20.35 -19.70
CA ILE A 90 11.12 -19.63 -20.28
C ILE A 90 12.36 -20.52 -20.31
N SER A 91 12.64 -21.27 -19.23
CA SER A 91 13.82 -22.13 -19.16
C SER A 91 13.81 -23.22 -20.22
N LEU A 92 12.63 -23.78 -20.53
CA LEU A 92 12.44 -24.73 -21.61
C LEU A 92 12.69 -24.08 -22.99
N LYS A 93 12.16 -22.87 -23.20
CA LYS A 93 12.29 -22.16 -24.49
C LYS A 93 13.72 -21.67 -24.78
N LEU A 94 14.45 -21.34 -23.73
CA LEU A 94 15.87 -20.93 -23.84
C LEU A 94 16.84 -22.10 -23.81
N ASP A 95 16.34 -23.34 -23.67
CA ASP A 95 17.15 -24.57 -23.53
C ASP A 95 18.08 -24.52 -22.31
N CYS A 96 17.58 -23.97 -21.20
CA CYS A 96 18.32 -23.85 -19.94
C CYS A 96 17.62 -24.57 -18.77
N TYR A 97 16.91 -25.66 -19.06
CA TYR A 97 16.16 -26.43 -18.07
C TYR A 97 17.03 -26.98 -16.94
N GLY A 98 18.25 -27.41 -17.23
CA GLY A 98 19.18 -27.84 -16.20
C GLY A 98 19.55 -26.73 -15.21
N PHE A 99 19.58 -25.47 -15.66
CA PHE A 99 19.74 -24.34 -14.78
C PHE A 99 18.51 -24.13 -13.88
N TYR A 100 17.29 -24.26 -14.43
CA TYR A 100 16.05 -24.21 -13.67
C TYR A 100 16.03 -25.23 -12.53
N ASP A 101 16.34 -26.50 -12.80
CA ASP A 101 16.42 -27.56 -11.80
C ASP A 101 17.46 -27.24 -10.70
N SER A 102 18.62 -26.76 -11.11
CA SER A 102 19.72 -26.35 -10.20
C SER A 102 19.27 -25.21 -9.26
N VAL A 103 18.53 -24.25 -9.76
CA VAL A 103 18.01 -23.12 -8.96
C VAL A 103 16.94 -23.58 -8.00
N LEU A 104 15.95 -24.35 -8.44
CA LEU A 104 14.85 -24.83 -7.60
C LEU A 104 15.28 -25.82 -6.52
N SER A 105 16.35 -26.59 -6.76
CA SER A 105 16.87 -27.55 -5.78
C SER A 105 17.66 -26.90 -4.63
N ARG A 106 18.06 -25.63 -4.76
CA ARG A 106 18.79 -24.91 -3.71
C ARG A 106 17.89 -24.57 -2.55
N LYS A 107 18.43 -24.69 -1.33
CA LYS A 107 17.80 -24.16 -0.13
C LYS A 107 18.17 -22.69 -0.01
N GLY A 108 17.16 -21.81 0.06
CA GLY A 108 17.36 -20.38 0.24
C GLY A 108 16.63 -19.52 -0.79
N ASP A 109 16.98 -18.24 -0.82
CA ASP A 109 16.39 -17.29 -1.76
C ASP A 109 17.02 -17.41 -3.16
N ASN A 110 16.22 -17.83 -4.12
CA ASN A 110 16.61 -17.98 -5.53
C ASN A 110 16.23 -16.76 -6.38
N SER A 111 15.83 -15.67 -5.76
CA SER A 111 15.30 -14.50 -6.47
C SER A 111 16.32 -13.83 -7.38
N TYR A 112 17.60 -13.87 -7.03
CA TYR A 112 18.68 -13.30 -7.83
C TYR A 112 18.88 -14.08 -9.15
N GLU A 113 18.93 -15.39 -9.09
CA GLU A 113 19.09 -16.28 -10.26
C GLU A 113 17.88 -16.18 -11.18
N MET A 114 16.68 -16.12 -10.63
CA MET A 114 15.45 -15.92 -11.39
C MET A 114 15.44 -14.58 -12.11
N LYS A 115 15.83 -13.50 -11.43
CA LYS A 115 15.97 -12.17 -12.06
C LYS A 115 17.00 -12.15 -13.18
N ASN A 116 18.11 -12.85 -13.02
CA ASN A 116 19.13 -12.94 -14.06
C ASN A 116 18.62 -13.69 -15.30
N MET A 117 17.85 -14.76 -15.12
CA MET A 117 17.25 -15.45 -16.26
C MET A 117 16.24 -14.55 -17.00
N PHE A 118 15.42 -13.80 -16.28
CA PHE A 118 14.48 -12.85 -16.90
C PHE A 118 15.17 -11.71 -17.67
N ARG A 119 16.47 -11.46 -17.41
CA ARG A 119 17.32 -10.51 -18.14
C ARG A 119 18.16 -11.18 -19.24
N HIS A 120 17.83 -12.42 -19.63
CA HIS A 120 18.55 -13.09 -20.70
C HIS A 120 18.52 -12.27 -22.00
N PRO A 121 19.65 -12.11 -22.73
CA PRO A 121 19.76 -11.22 -23.91
C PRO A 121 18.82 -11.57 -25.07
N TRP A 122 18.31 -12.79 -25.11
CA TRP A 122 17.34 -13.22 -26.13
C TRP A 122 15.88 -13.03 -25.70
N LEU A 123 15.65 -12.62 -24.44
CA LEU A 123 14.34 -12.55 -23.84
C LEU A 123 13.90 -11.09 -23.67
N TYR A 124 12.69 -10.79 -24.08
CA TYR A 124 12.10 -9.48 -23.95
C TYR A 124 10.75 -9.54 -23.22
N ASN A 125 10.48 -8.54 -22.41
CA ASN A 125 9.21 -8.34 -21.75
C ASN A 125 8.83 -9.42 -20.71
N ALA A 126 9.78 -10.20 -20.21
CA ALA A 126 9.52 -11.17 -19.13
C ALA A 126 9.73 -10.58 -17.73
N ASP A 127 10.53 -9.52 -17.62
CA ASP A 127 10.98 -8.88 -16.40
C ASP A 127 10.05 -7.77 -15.89
N MET A 128 8.98 -7.44 -16.63
CA MET A 128 8.00 -6.46 -16.19
C MET A 128 7.20 -6.99 -15.01
N ASP A 129 7.06 -6.21 -13.97
CA ASP A 129 6.27 -6.52 -12.79
C ASP A 129 4.79 -6.84 -13.13
N LEU A 130 4.20 -7.78 -12.40
CA LEU A 130 2.81 -8.20 -12.63
C LEU A 130 1.81 -7.08 -12.33
N GLN A 131 2.10 -6.23 -11.36
CA GLN A 131 1.24 -5.10 -11.03
C GLN A 131 1.27 -4.06 -12.14
N ASP A 132 2.46 -3.75 -12.71
CA ASP A 132 2.60 -2.84 -13.85
C ASP A 132 1.83 -3.36 -15.07
N ARG A 133 1.86 -4.68 -15.30
CA ARG A 133 1.07 -5.33 -16.37
C ARG A 133 -0.43 -5.18 -16.13
N ALA A 134 -0.86 -5.37 -14.87
CA ALA A 134 -2.26 -5.21 -14.51
C ALA A 134 -2.73 -3.76 -14.70
N ILE A 135 -1.89 -2.79 -14.34
CA ILE A 135 -2.12 -1.36 -14.58
C ILE A 135 -2.25 -1.09 -16.08
N ALA A 136 -1.32 -1.61 -16.89
CA ALA A 136 -1.36 -1.45 -18.34
C ALA A 136 -2.62 -2.08 -18.95
N ASN A 137 -3.05 -3.24 -18.47
CA ASN A 137 -4.28 -3.89 -18.91
C ASN A 137 -5.52 -3.12 -18.48
N PHE A 138 -5.54 -2.61 -17.25
CA PHE A 138 -6.60 -1.74 -16.77
C PHE A 138 -6.82 -0.54 -17.71
N TYR A 139 -5.76 0.18 -18.08
CA TYR A 139 -5.87 1.33 -18.96
C TYR A 139 -6.13 1.01 -20.45
N LYS A 140 -6.13 -0.26 -20.86
CA LYS A 140 -6.69 -0.67 -22.16
C LYS A 140 -8.21 -0.61 -22.18
N GLU A 141 -8.86 -0.92 -21.04
CA GLU A 141 -10.32 -1.01 -20.90
C GLU A 141 -10.92 0.26 -20.29
N PHE A 142 -10.16 0.95 -19.46
CA PHE A 142 -10.60 2.11 -18.71
C PHE A 142 -9.84 3.38 -19.11
N LYS A 143 -10.51 4.51 -18.99
CA LYS A 143 -9.89 5.84 -19.01
C LYS A 143 -10.08 6.52 -17.67
N PRO A 144 -9.07 7.28 -17.17
CA PRO A 144 -9.22 7.96 -15.90
C PRO A 144 -10.30 9.05 -15.97
N ASP A 145 -11.06 9.20 -14.90
CA ASP A 145 -11.90 10.39 -14.72
C ASP A 145 -11.00 11.56 -14.36
N LYS A 146 -10.87 12.53 -15.30
CA LYS A 146 -10.03 13.73 -15.11
C LYS A 146 -10.54 14.67 -14.01
N GLY A 147 -11.81 14.54 -13.61
CA GLY A 147 -12.42 15.33 -12.54
C GLY A 147 -12.27 14.70 -11.17
N TYR A 148 -11.95 13.42 -11.10
CA TYR A 148 -11.83 12.72 -9.83
C TYR A 148 -10.52 13.05 -9.12
N LYS A 149 -10.63 13.50 -7.86
CA LYS A 149 -9.51 13.66 -6.94
C LYS A 149 -9.53 12.53 -5.93
N LEU A 150 -8.39 11.88 -5.74
CA LEU A 150 -8.22 10.83 -4.73
C LEU A 150 -8.53 11.39 -3.34
N HIS A 151 -9.39 10.67 -2.60
CA HIS A 151 -9.76 11.02 -1.24
C HIS A 151 -8.72 10.48 -0.27
N LYS A 152 -8.00 11.37 0.40
CA LYS A 152 -6.92 11.00 1.32
C LYS A 152 -7.31 11.29 2.76
N GLY A 153 -6.87 10.40 3.64
CA GLY A 153 -6.88 10.59 5.08
C GLY A 153 -5.47 10.59 5.64
N TYR A 154 -5.25 11.35 6.70
CA TYR A 154 -3.98 11.39 7.43
C TYR A 154 -4.23 10.95 8.85
N LEU A 155 -3.48 9.96 9.31
CA LEU A 155 -3.60 9.34 10.62
C LEU A 155 -2.34 9.56 11.42
N ASP A 156 -2.51 9.96 12.68
CA ASP A 156 -1.43 10.05 13.64
C ASP A 156 -1.85 9.42 14.97
N ILE A 157 -0.93 8.70 15.62
CA ILE A 157 -1.20 7.95 16.84
C ILE A 157 -0.15 8.33 17.89
N GLU A 158 -0.63 8.73 19.05
CA GLU A 158 0.18 9.05 20.21
C GLU A 158 -0.08 8.06 21.34
N VAL A 159 0.99 7.65 22.02
CA VAL A 159 0.93 6.72 23.15
C VAL A 159 1.22 7.42 24.46
N ASP A 160 0.67 6.91 25.55
CA ASP A 160 0.93 7.44 26.90
C ASP A 160 2.21 6.83 27.44
N LEU A 161 3.29 7.60 27.44
CA LEU A 161 4.57 7.19 28.01
C LEU A 161 4.60 7.15 29.54
N ALA A 162 3.58 7.68 30.21
CA ALA A 162 3.46 7.70 31.65
C ALA A 162 2.07 7.23 32.13
N PRO A 163 1.61 6.02 31.75
CA PRO A 163 0.25 5.55 32.01
C PRO A 163 -0.09 5.53 33.52
N ASN A 164 0.91 5.39 34.39
CA ASN A 164 0.79 5.42 35.86
C ASN A 164 1.03 6.83 36.46
N GLY A 165 1.03 7.86 35.61
CA GLY A 165 1.33 9.24 35.99
C GLY A 165 2.83 9.49 36.17
N LEU A 166 3.17 10.69 36.65
CA LEU A 166 4.56 11.14 36.80
C LEU A 166 5.24 10.57 38.07
N LYS A 167 4.91 9.36 38.50
CA LYS A 167 5.60 8.71 39.62
C LYS A 167 6.87 8.07 39.09
N PRO A 168 8.06 8.41 39.66
CA PRO A 168 9.29 7.75 39.25
C PRO A 168 9.26 6.26 39.63
N ASP A 169 9.88 5.45 38.79
CA ASP A 169 10.14 4.04 39.07
C ASP A 169 11.22 3.89 40.18
N LYS A 170 11.55 2.64 40.54
CA LYS A 170 12.61 2.32 41.53
C LYS A 170 14.01 2.84 41.16
N ASN A 171 14.22 3.22 39.87
CA ASN A 171 15.46 3.80 39.32
C ASN A 171 15.40 5.30 39.20
N GLY A 172 14.28 5.94 39.55
CA GLY A 172 14.05 7.37 39.43
C GLY A 172 13.57 7.83 38.06
N ASN A 173 13.28 6.92 37.12
CA ASN A 173 12.78 7.27 35.78
C ASN A 173 11.27 7.55 35.84
N VAL A 174 10.86 8.57 35.09
CA VAL A 174 9.45 8.96 34.95
C VAL A 174 8.99 8.58 33.55
N GLY A 175 7.99 7.69 33.48
CA GLY A 175 7.48 7.20 32.21
C GLY A 175 8.38 6.17 31.53
N TYR A 176 8.01 5.80 30.31
CA TYR A 176 8.76 4.86 29.48
C TYR A 176 9.92 5.59 28.79
N MET A 177 11.10 5.00 28.84
CA MET A 177 12.32 5.59 28.27
C MET A 177 12.63 4.97 26.90
N GLY A 178 12.52 5.74 25.85
CA GLY A 178 12.77 5.31 24.47
C GLY A 178 11.48 5.03 23.68
N PHE A 179 11.62 4.33 22.55
CA PHE A 179 10.48 3.88 21.76
C PHE A 179 9.90 2.61 22.41
N PRO A 180 8.57 2.54 22.62
CA PRO A 180 7.93 1.34 23.10
C PRO A 180 8.12 0.19 22.10
N ASP A 181 8.38 -1.01 22.65
CA ASP A 181 8.42 -2.23 21.86
C ASP A 181 7.00 -2.57 21.39
N GLU A 182 6.83 -2.80 20.09
CA GLU A 182 5.52 -3.05 19.48
C GLU A 182 4.91 -4.40 19.88
N ASP A 183 5.76 -5.42 20.13
CA ASP A 183 5.31 -6.74 20.56
C ASP A 183 4.84 -6.75 22.03
N GLU A 184 5.48 -5.95 22.87
CA GLU A 184 5.13 -5.81 24.28
C GLU A 184 4.00 -4.80 24.52
N ALA A 185 3.84 -3.83 23.62
CA ALA A 185 2.87 -2.73 23.67
C ALA A 185 2.73 -2.10 25.09
N PRO A 186 3.84 -1.70 25.76
CA PRO A 186 3.82 -1.29 27.17
C PRO A 186 3.12 0.05 27.41
N CYS A 187 2.89 0.81 26.35
CA CYS A 187 2.30 2.14 26.40
C CYS A 187 0.96 2.14 25.67
N PRO A 188 -0.16 2.38 26.37
CA PRO A 188 -1.47 2.42 25.74
C PRO A 188 -1.58 3.64 24.82
N VAL A 189 -2.37 3.52 23.75
CA VAL A 189 -2.74 4.63 22.90
C VAL A 189 -3.54 5.63 23.71
N ASN A 190 -3.15 6.90 23.66
CA ASN A 190 -3.84 7.97 24.38
C ASN A 190 -4.56 8.97 23.47
N ILE A 191 -4.03 9.21 22.28
CA ILE A 191 -4.65 10.09 21.29
C ILE A 191 -4.48 9.49 19.90
N VAL A 192 -5.57 9.50 19.13
CA VAL A 192 -5.51 9.22 17.70
C VAL A 192 -6.15 10.37 16.96
N THR A 193 -5.47 10.90 15.96
CA THR A 193 -5.96 11.99 15.12
C THR A 193 -6.10 11.52 13.67
N LEU A 194 -7.27 11.75 13.09
CA LEU A 194 -7.58 11.46 11.68
C LEU A 194 -8.00 12.78 11.01
N ILE A 195 -7.34 13.12 9.91
CA ILE A 195 -7.70 14.29 9.09
C ILE A 195 -8.28 13.80 7.77
N ASP A 196 -9.46 14.29 7.43
CA ASP A 196 -10.08 14.11 6.12
C ASP A 196 -9.72 15.28 5.21
N GLU A 197 -8.85 15.05 4.21
CA GLU A 197 -8.39 16.07 3.25
C GLU A 197 -9.54 16.68 2.44
N LYS A 198 -10.58 15.90 2.14
CA LYS A 198 -11.69 16.35 1.29
C LYS A 198 -12.62 17.32 2.01
N THR A 199 -12.91 17.04 3.27
CA THR A 199 -13.81 17.88 4.09
C THR A 199 -13.06 18.87 4.96
N MET A 200 -11.74 18.73 5.08
CA MET A 200 -10.87 19.48 5.98
C MET A 200 -11.34 19.39 7.44
N ILE A 201 -11.84 18.21 7.83
CA ILE A 201 -12.24 17.92 9.22
C ILE A 201 -11.15 17.08 9.88
N SER A 202 -10.74 17.52 11.07
CA SER A 202 -9.88 16.75 11.97
C SER A 202 -10.72 16.08 13.04
N TYR A 203 -10.52 14.78 13.23
CA TYR A 203 -11.15 13.96 14.26
C TYR A 203 -10.08 13.54 15.25
N SER A 204 -10.22 13.91 16.51
CA SER A 204 -9.29 13.51 17.59
C SER A 204 -10.05 12.64 18.61
N TYR A 205 -9.55 11.42 18.79
CA TYR A 205 -10.06 10.43 19.74
C TYR A 205 -9.09 10.35 20.90
N ILE A 206 -9.54 10.69 22.10
CA ILE A 206 -8.70 10.86 23.27
C ILE A 206 -9.14 9.89 24.35
N VAL A 207 -8.21 9.06 24.83
CA VAL A 207 -8.46 8.17 25.97
C VAL A 207 -8.17 8.93 27.26
N ARG A 208 -9.14 8.93 28.18
CA ARG A 208 -9.01 9.59 29.47
C ARG A 208 -7.97 8.91 30.34
N ASN A 209 -7.04 9.69 30.85
CA ASN A 209 -6.16 9.28 31.92
C ASN A 209 -6.42 10.14 33.15
N PRO A 210 -7.03 9.58 34.22
CA PRO A 210 -7.37 10.35 35.42
C PRO A 210 -6.15 10.86 36.18
N LEU A 211 -4.96 10.36 35.88
CA LEU A 211 -3.70 10.83 36.48
C LEU A 211 -3.07 11.97 35.68
N ASN A 212 -3.56 12.25 34.48
CA ASN A 212 -3.06 13.33 33.62
C ASN A 212 -3.89 14.62 33.84
N THR A 213 -3.39 15.49 34.71
CA THR A 213 -4.06 16.75 35.05
C THR A 213 -4.19 17.70 33.85
N SER A 214 -3.23 17.67 32.92
CA SER A 214 -3.28 18.49 31.70
C SER A 214 -4.43 18.03 30.79
N LEU A 215 -4.63 16.73 30.64
CA LEU A 215 -5.71 16.17 29.86
C LEU A 215 -7.08 16.47 30.49
N ILE A 216 -7.20 16.37 31.80
CA ILE A 216 -8.43 16.76 32.54
C ILE A 216 -8.74 18.25 32.32
N ASN A 217 -7.73 19.10 32.34
CA ASN A 217 -7.92 20.54 32.10
C ASN A 217 -8.29 20.82 30.63
N PHE A 218 -7.70 20.05 29.68
CA PHE A 218 -8.06 20.13 28.26
C PHE A 218 -9.53 19.75 28.05
N GLU A 219 -9.99 18.64 28.62
CA GLU A 219 -11.38 18.18 28.50
C GLU A 219 -12.38 19.21 29.00
N LYS A 220 -12.08 19.88 30.13
CA LYS A 220 -12.92 20.95 30.69
C LYS A 220 -12.97 22.22 29.83
N ASN A 221 -11.98 22.43 28.98
CA ASN A 221 -11.83 23.67 28.20
C ASN A 221 -11.68 23.38 26.69
N VAL A 222 -12.22 22.27 26.21
CA VAL A 222 -12.00 21.75 24.83
C VAL A 222 -12.32 22.81 23.76
N GLU A 223 -13.43 23.52 23.88
CA GLU A 223 -13.83 24.53 22.90
C GLU A 223 -12.80 25.67 22.78
N LYS A 224 -12.26 26.11 23.91
CA LYS A 224 -11.22 27.14 23.95
C LYS A 224 -9.95 26.67 23.26
N TYR A 225 -9.50 25.45 23.55
CA TYR A 225 -8.28 24.88 22.96
C TYR A 225 -8.45 24.59 21.48
N VAL A 226 -9.59 24.04 21.06
CA VAL A 226 -9.93 23.81 19.64
C VAL A 226 -9.85 25.12 18.85
N LYS A 227 -10.39 26.21 19.39
CA LYS A 227 -10.31 27.51 18.74
C LYS A 227 -8.86 27.98 18.59
N LEU A 228 -8.06 27.88 19.65
CA LEU A 228 -6.64 28.28 19.62
C LEU A 228 -5.83 27.46 18.62
N VAL A 229 -6.04 26.12 18.59
CA VAL A 229 -5.36 25.24 17.66
C VAL A 229 -5.74 25.57 16.21
N LYS A 230 -7.01 25.78 15.95
CA LYS A 230 -7.50 26.14 14.61
C LYS A 230 -6.88 27.46 14.12
N GLU A 231 -6.83 28.47 14.98
CA GLU A 231 -6.18 29.74 14.67
C GLU A 231 -4.67 29.60 14.43
N LYS A 232 -3.99 28.77 15.24
CA LYS A 232 -2.56 28.50 15.09
C LYS A 232 -2.25 27.82 13.76
N ILE A 233 -2.95 26.73 13.42
CA ILE A 233 -2.77 26.01 12.15
C ILE A 233 -2.99 26.94 10.95
N LYS A 234 -4.04 27.76 10.99
CA LYS A 234 -4.32 28.72 9.93
C LYS A 234 -3.20 29.73 9.73
N ASN A 235 -2.61 30.21 10.81
CA ASN A 235 -1.57 31.24 10.77
C ASN A 235 -0.19 30.69 10.39
N GLU A 236 0.16 29.47 10.87
CA GLU A 236 1.48 28.89 10.66
C GLU A 236 1.56 28.09 9.35
N ASP A 237 0.52 27.31 9.01
CA ASP A 237 0.55 26.37 7.89
C ASP A 237 -0.31 26.81 6.70
N SER A 238 -0.98 27.95 6.79
CA SER A 238 -1.97 28.42 5.80
C SER A 238 -3.08 27.38 5.52
N THR A 239 -3.27 26.43 6.44
CA THR A 239 -4.29 25.38 6.36
C THR A 239 -5.53 25.81 7.12
N ASP A 240 -6.69 25.81 6.46
CA ASP A 240 -7.96 26.17 7.09
C ASP A 240 -8.81 24.92 7.32
N LEU A 241 -8.71 24.35 8.52
CA LEU A 241 -9.59 23.25 8.92
C LEU A 241 -11.03 23.74 9.04
N SER A 242 -11.96 23.07 8.37
CA SER A 242 -13.39 23.38 8.46
C SER A 242 -13.90 23.12 9.89
N GLN A 243 -13.49 22.00 10.48
CA GLN A 243 -13.89 21.61 11.82
C GLN A 243 -12.81 20.77 12.51
N ILE A 244 -12.74 20.88 13.85
CA ILE A 244 -12.00 19.94 14.71
C ILE A 244 -13.03 19.29 15.64
N VAL A 245 -13.15 17.97 15.55
CA VAL A 245 -14.06 17.15 16.35
C VAL A 245 -13.23 16.40 17.39
N VAL A 246 -13.47 16.65 18.66
CA VAL A 246 -12.78 15.96 19.76
C VAL A 246 -13.77 15.04 20.46
N ARG A 247 -13.38 13.78 20.68
CA ARG A 247 -14.16 12.79 21.43
C ARG A 247 -13.29 12.16 22.51
N PHE A 248 -13.89 12.00 23.70
CA PHE A 248 -13.21 11.40 24.85
C PHE A 248 -13.79 10.02 25.13
N PHE A 249 -12.90 9.06 25.39
CA PHE A 249 -13.23 7.66 25.67
C PHE A 249 -12.64 7.26 27.02
N ASN A 250 -13.26 6.27 27.65
CA ASN A 250 -12.81 5.76 28.94
C ASN A 250 -11.78 4.64 28.79
N ASP A 251 -11.68 4.07 27.60
CA ASP A 251 -10.76 2.97 27.28
C ASP A 251 -10.28 3.06 25.82
N GLU A 252 -9.16 2.42 25.56
CA GLU A 252 -8.48 2.41 24.28
C GLU A 252 -9.30 1.69 23.18
N CYS A 253 -9.93 0.56 23.53
CA CYS A 253 -10.70 -0.24 22.56
C CYS A 253 -11.83 0.59 21.96
N SER A 254 -12.60 1.29 22.80
CA SER A 254 -13.69 2.16 22.34
C SER A 254 -13.21 3.31 21.47
N ALA A 255 -12.02 3.85 21.74
CA ALA A 255 -11.42 4.91 20.91
C ALA A 255 -11.02 4.38 19.53
N ILE A 256 -10.40 3.20 19.49
CA ILE A 256 -9.97 2.53 18.25
C ILE A 256 -11.19 2.10 17.41
N GLU A 257 -12.22 1.52 18.02
CA GLU A 257 -13.45 1.17 17.32
C GLU A 257 -14.09 2.41 16.66
N ALA A 258 -14.19 3.52 17.40
CA ALA A 258 -14.72 4.77 16.86
C ALA A 258 -13.87 5.35 15.73
N LEU A 259 -12.55 5.17 15.77
CA LEU A 259 -11.64 5.51 14.68
C LEU A 259 -11.93 4.70 13.42
N PHE A 260 -12.01 3.36 13.55
CA PHE A 260 -12.30 2.49 12.40
C PHE A 260 -13.66 2.78 11.79
N ASP A 261 -14.67 3.04 12.61
CA ASP A 261 -15.98 3.49 12.15
C ASP A 261 -15.90 4.79 11.34
N GLN A 262 -15.06 5.72 11.77
CA GLN A 262 -14.87 6.98 11.04
C GLN A 262 -14.10 6.76 9.74
N ILE A 263 -13.07 5.93 9.72
CA ILE A 263 -12.34 5.55 8.51
C ILE A 263 -13.30 4.94 7.48
N HIS A 264 -14.16 4.02 7.91
CA HIS A 264 -15.17 3.43 7.03
C HIS A 264 -16.17 4.46 6.48
N LYS A 265 -16.63 5.40 7.33
CA LYS A 265 -17.56 6.47 6.90
C LYS A 265 -16.94 7.42 5.90
N CYS A 266 -15.66 7.76 6.06
CA CYS A 266 -14.95 8.64 5.14
C CYS A 266 -14.65 7.98 3.80
N ASP A 267 -14.54 6.65 3.74
CA ASP A 267 -14.28 5.89 2.51
C ASP A 267 -13.04 6.38 1.75
N PHE A 268 -11.93 6.57 2.46
CA PHE A 268 -10.67 7.05 1.88
C PHE A 268 -10.14 6.15 0.78
N ASP A 269 -9.53 6.73 -0.26
CA ASP A 269 -8.74 6.00 -1.25
C ASP A 269 -7.36 5.64 -0.70
N PHE A 270 -6.77 6.57 0.06
CA PHE A 270 -5.51 6.39 0.76
C PHE A 270 -5.62 6.86 2.19
N LEU A 271 -5.06 6.08 3.10
CA LEU A 271 -4.79 6.47 4.47
C LEU A 271 -3.27 6.50 4.64
N SER A 272 -2.73 7.66 5.00
CA SER A 272 -1.31 7.84 5.28
C SER A 272 -1.11 8.10 6.76
N SER A 273 -0.06 7.53 7.35
CA SER A 273 0.34 7.88 8.72
C SER A 273 1.79 8.32 8.75
N TRP A 274 2.15 9.10 9.77
CA TRP A 274 3.50 9.62 9.93
C TRP A 274 4.55 8.51 10.10
N ASN A 275 4.16 7.40 10.71
CA ASN A 275 5.05 6.28 11.07
C ASN A 275 4.99 5.09 10.09
N GLN A 276 4.43 5.24 8.89
CA GLN A 276 4.34 4.16 7.90
C GLN A 276 5.67 3.82 7.20
N CYS A 277 6.77 4.47 7.55
CA CYS A 277 8.08 4.22 6.94
C CYS A 277 8.87 3.07 7.59
N TYR A 278 8.33 2.42 8.59
CA TYR A 278 8.90 1.18 9.11
C TYR A 278 8.22 0.02 8.40
N ASP A 279 9.00 -0.67 7.58
CA ASP A 279 8.58 -1.81 6.79
C ASP A 279 7.79 -2.82 7.62
N VAL A 280 6.56 -3.05 7.18
CA VAL A 280 5.78 -4.22 7.57
C VAL A 280 5.99 -5.30 6.52
#